data_0c616eb0fc4ac21f06050ff793913a14
#
_entry.id   0c616eb0fc4ac21f06050ff793913a14
#
_cell.length_a   1.000
_cell.length_b   1.000
_cell.length_c   1.000
_cell.angle_alpha   90.00
_cell.angle_beta   90.00
_cell.angle_gamma   90.00
#
_symmetry.space_group_name_H-M   'P 1'
#
loop_
_entity.id
_entity.type
_entity.pdbx_description
1 polymer ?
#
loop_
_entity_poly.entity_id
_entity_poly.type
_entity_poly.pdbx_seq_one_letter_code
_entity_poly.pdbx_strand_id
1 'polypeptide(L)'
;MNELNIAINAAAEAGEVILKYYQSDYEIKDKGFQNLVTTADHESDKVLREILTNAYPDYGWLSEETIDSKSRLQMEKVWVVDPLDGTKEFIEGVPHFVVSIALVESGRPILGVLYNPVTKETFTAYKGMGARLNDELIKCSEKKHTKQMVILNSRSEISKGLWNNHQGQFAKFKAVGSVAYKLGLTAAGEGDVFASLRPKNEWDICAGNCIINEAGGKLIDLNGNQRVYNLDDTLIQPGLIAGGKEAVDQILALLRP
;
A
#
# COMPACT_ATOMS: atom_id res chain seq x y z
N MET A 1 20.41 4.22 -4.17
CA MET A 1 20.63 3.19 -3.09
C MET A 1 20.61 3.77 -1.68
N ASN A 2 21.03 5.02 -1.48
CA ASN A 2 20.96 5.61 -0.14
C ASN A 2 19.50 5.86 0.31
N GLU A 3 18.61 6.33 -0.57
CA GLU A 3 17.19 6.54 -0.27
C GLU A 3 16.50 5.25 0.20
N LEU A 4 16.76 4.10 -0.45
CA LEU A 4 16.14 2.83 -0.08
C LEU A 4 16.55 2.39 1.32
N ASN A 5 17.85 2.47 1.66
CA ASN A 5 18.34 2.09 2.97
C ASN A 5 17.77 2.99 4.09
N ILE A 6 17.66 4.30 3.82
CA ILE A 6 17.05 5.25 4.77
C ILE A 6 15.57 4.93 4.95
N ALA A 7 14.82 4.64 3.87
CA ALA A 7 13.41 4.28 3.96
C ALA A 7 13.19 2.96 4.72
N ILE A 8 14.05 1.94 4.51
CA ILE A 8 13.98 0.67 5.25
C ILE A 8 14.24 0.92 6.74
N ASN A 9 15.27 1.71 7.08
CA ASN A 9 15.56 2.06 8.47
C ASN A 9 14.39 2.84 9.10
N ALA A 10 13.85 3.83 8.40
CA ALA A 10 12.71 4.61 8.88
C ALA A 10 11.48 3.73 9.13
N ALA A 11 11.19 2.77 8.22
CA ALA A 11 10.10 1.83 8.39
C ALA A 11 10.30 0.91 9.60
N ALA A 12 11.52 0.46 9.86
CA ALA A 12 11.85 -0.36 11.02
C ALA A 12 11.65 0.41 12.33
N GLU A 13 12.19 1.63 12.43
CA GLU A 13 12.04 2.49 13.63
C GLU A 13 10.56 2.82 13.90
N ALA A 14 9.79 3.16 12.86
CA ALA A 14 8.36 3.38 12.96
C ALA A 14 7.62 2.11 13.41
N GLY A 15 8.01 0.96 12.89
CA GLY A 15 7.47 -0.35 13.29
C GLY A 15 7.70 -0.66 14.77
N GLU A 16 8.87 -0.33 15.32
CA GLU A 16 9.13 -0.48 16.75
C GLU A 16 8.24 0.45 17.60
N VAL A 17 7.95 1.65 17.11
CA VAL A 17 6.98 2.55 17.76
C VAL A 17 5.58 1.95 17.73
N ILE A 18 5.12 1.45 16.59
CA ILE A 18 3.80 0.81 16.45
C ILE A 18 3.67 -0.39 17.42
N LEU A 19 4.71 -1.23 17.54
CA LEU A 19 4.68 -2.40 18.42
C LEU A 19 4.54 -2.05 19.90
N LYS A 20 4.98 -0.88 20.37
CA LYS A 20 4.77 -0.43 21.75
C LYS A 20 3.29 -0.28 22.09
N TYR A 21 2.47 0.04 21.10
CA TYR A 21 1.04 0.24 21.24
C TYR A 21 0.21 -0.99 20.83
N TYR A 22 0.76 -1.91 20.05
CA TYR A 22 0.03 -3.07 19.56
C TYR A 22 -0.40 -3.99 20.70
N GLN A 23 -1.72 -4.21 20.81
CA GLN A 23 -2.37 -4.97 21.90
C GLN A 23 -2.10 -4.41 23.30
N SER A 24 -1.95 -3.08 23.41
CA SER A 24 -1.78 -2.36 24.67
C SER A 24 -2.80 -1.22 24.81
N ASP A 25 -2.63 -0.33 25.79
CA ASP A 25 -3.49 0.84 25.95
C ASP A 25 -3.01 2.00 25.08
N TYR A 26 -3.92 2.61 24.32
CA TYR A 26 -3.67 3.80 23.50
C TYR A 26 -4.98 4.55 23.23
N GLU A 27 -4.87 5.81 22.82
CA GLU A 27 -6.02 6.60 22.42
C GLU A 27 -6.46 6.25 20.98
N ILE A 28 -7.78 6.17 20.78
CA ILE A 28 -8.42 6.02 19.47
C ILE A 28 -9.28 7.26 19.23
N LYS A 29 -9.10 7.90 18.06
CA LYS A 29 -9.92 9.03 17.61
C LYS A 29 -10.57 8.67 16.27
N ASP A 30 -11.78 9.20 16.04
CA ASP A 30 -12.45 9.10 14.74
C ASP A 30 -12.29 10.44 13.99
N LYS A 31 -11.58 10.44 12.87
CA LYS A 31 -11.43 11.61 11.97
C LYS A 31 -12.71 11.90 11.15
N GLY A 32 -13.76 11.11 11.36
CA GLY A 32 -15.04 11.17 10.65
C GLY A 32 -15.25 10.00 9.68
N PHE A 33 -16.52 9.60 9.52
CA PHE A 33 -16.91 8.49 8.64
C PHE A 33 -16.23 7.14 8.92
N GLN A 34 -15.97 6.82 10.20
CA GLN A 34 -15.26 5.61 10.64
C GLN A 34 -13.78 5.57 10.14
N ASN A 35 -13.17 6.73 9.94
CA ASN A 35 -11.75 6.85 9.68
C ASN A 35 -11.01 6.98 11.03
N LEU A 36 -10.58 5.84 11.56
CA LEU A 36 -9.95 5.76 12.87
C LEU A 36 -8.47 6.12 12.78
N VAL A 37 -7.96 6.79 13.81
CA VAL A 37 -6.55 7.07 14.03
C VAL A 37 -6.21 6.79 15.48
N THR A 38 -5.00 6.31 15.73
CA THR A 38 -4.52 5.99 17.08
C THR A 38 -3.27 6.79 17.43
N THR A 39 -2.85 6.70 18.70
CA THR A 39 -1.55 7.23 19.12
C THR A 39 -0.40 6.64 18.30
N ALA A 40 -0.51 5.37 17.90
CA ALA A 40 0.52 4.69 17.11
C ALA A 40 0.71 5.32 15.73
N ASP A 41 -0.38 5.72 15.05
CA ASP A 41 -0.32 6.40 13.74
C ASP A 41 0.47 7.71 13.85
N HIS A 42 0.13 8.57 14.82
CA HIS A 42 0.78 9.86 15.00
C HIS A 42 2.25 9.78 15.42
N GLU A 43 2.58 8.87 16.35
CA GLU A 43 3.98 8.70 16.79
C GLU A 43 4.83 8.06 15.70
N SER A 44 4.27 7.14 14.92
CA SER A 44 4.92 6.58 13.73
C SER A 44 5.17 7.65 12.67
N ASP A 45 4.18 8.51 12.34
CA ASP A 45 4.32 9.61 11.39
C ASP A 45 5.46 10.56 11.78
N LYS A 46 5.55 10.90 13.06
CA LYS A 46 6.58 11.78 13.59
C LYS A 46 7.99 11.21 13.38
N VAL A 47 8.20 9.93 13.68
CA VAL A 47 9.48 9.23 13.49
C VAL A 47 9.85 9.18 12.01
N LEU A 48 8.89 8.78 11.14
CA LEU A 48 9.11 8.73 9.70
C LEU A 48 9.49 10.09 9.13
N ARG A 49 8.75 11.12 9.51
CA ARG A 49 9.02 12.49 9.07
C ARG A 49 10.40 12.96 9.50
N GLU A 50 10.76 12.76 10.76
CA GLU A 50 12.07 13.16 11.29
C GLU A 50 13.22 12.50 10.51
N ILE A 51 13.19 11.17 10.32
CA ILE A 51 14.25 10.44 9.64
C ILE A 51 14.36 10.83 8.16
N LEU A 52 13.22 10.82 7.45
CA LEU A 52 13.21 11.01 6.00
C LEU A 52 13.52 12.46 5.61
N THR A 53 12.95 13.46 6.32
CA THR A 53 13.19 14.88 5.99
C THR A 53 14.55 15.39 6.48
N ASN A 54 15.12 14.83 7.55
CA ASN A 54 16.50 15.14 7.95
C ASN A 54 17.51 14.59 6.94
N ALA A 55 17.27 13.40 6.39
CA ALA A 55 18.14 12.82 5.38
C ALA A 55 18.03 13.51 4.02
N TYR A 56 16.84 14.00 3.66
CA TYR A 56 16.53 14.62 2.38
C TYR A 56 15.65 15.87 2.55
N PRO A 57 16.22 16.99 3.04
CA PRO A 57 15.45 18.21 3.37
C PRO A 57 14.82 18.88 2.16
N ASP A 58 15.33 18.64 0.96
CA ASP A 58 14.83 19.20 -0.30
C ASP A 58 13.69 18.38 -0.94
N TYR A 59 13.29 17.24 -0.32
CA TYR A 59 12.18 16.45 -0.83
C TYR A 59 10.85 16.90 -0.24
N GLY A 60 9.78 16.79 -1.03
CA GLY A 60 8.42 17.04 -0.56
C GLY A 60 7.93 15.95 0.41
N TRP A 61 6.86 16.24 1.13
CA TRP A 61 6.25 15.37 2.12
C TRP A 61 4.74 15.28 1.90
N LEU A 62 4.21 14.07 1.76
CA LEU A 62 2.79 13.75 1.79
C LEU A 62 2.59 12.56 2.73
N SER A 63 1.77 12.73 3.75
CA SER A 63 1.42 11.66 4.68
C SER A 63 -0.07 11.71 5.01
N GLU A 64 -0.65 10.56 5.39
CA GLU A 64 -2.03 10.49 5.86
C GLU A 64 -2.27 11.33 7.12
N GLU A 65 -1.28 11.41 8.02
CA GLU A 65 -1.42 12.01 9.34
C GLU A 65 -0.93 13.46 9.43
N THR A 66 -0.30 13.96 8.38
CA THR A 66 0.21 15.35 8.33
C THR A 66 -0.66 16.21 7.42
N ILE A 67 -1.00 17.42 7.88
CA ILE A 67 -1.72 18.40 7.04
C ILE A 67 -0.87 18.74 5.81
N ASP A 68 -1.45 18.53 4.64
CA ASP A 68 -0.80 18.78 3.35
C ASP A 68 -0.74 20.27 3.04
N SER A 69 0.45 20.86 3.13
CA SER A 69 0.71 22.26 2.80
C SER A 69 0.71 22.57 1.30
N LYS A 70 0.61 21.54 0.46
CA LYS A 70 0.72 21.61 -1.01
C LYS A 70 2.08 22.07 -1.54
N SER A 71 3.05 22.43 -0.69
CA SER A 71 4.42 22.78 -1.12
C SER A 71 5.10 21.66 -1.91
N ARG A 72 4.74 20.39 -1.60
CA ARG A 72 5.23 19.19 -2.29
C ARG A 72 4.98 19.20 -3.80
N LEU A 73 3.94 19.92 -4.27
CA LEU A 73 3.59 19.99 -5.70
C LEU A 73 4.66 20.71 -6.54
N GLN A 74 5.55 21.45 -5.90
CA GLN A 74 6.68 22.14 -6.54
C GLN A 74 8.00 21.35 -6.42
N MET A 75 7.99 20.20 -5.73
CA MET A 75 9.20 19.41 -5.50
C MET A 75 9.35 18.32 -6.56
N GLU A 76 10.58 18.10 -7.01
CA GLU A 76 10.92 17.06 -7.99
C GLU A 76 10.70 15.67 -7.41
N LYS A 77 11.11 15.49 -6.14
CA LYS A 77 10.94 14.24 -5.40
C LYS A 77 10.07 14.45 -4.17
N VAL A 78 9.18 13.48 -3.90
CA VAL A 78 8.23 13.56 -2.78
C VAL A 78 8.16 12.23 -2.07
N TRP A 79 8.35 12.24 -0.76
CA TRP A 79 7.99 11.12 0.10
C TRP A 79 6.46 11.04 0.24
N VAL A 80 5.91 9.86 -0.05
CA VAL A 80 4.48 9.55 0.10
C VAL A 80 4.36 8.43 1.12
N VAL A 81 3.72 8.72 2.26
CA VAL A 81 3.82 7.89 3.47
C VAL A 81 2.44 7.60 4.05
N ASP A 82 2.21 6.35 4.42
CA ASP A 82 1.18 5.95 5.37
C ASP A 82 1.88 5.33 6.59
N PRO A 83 1.80 5.99 7.76
CA PRO A 83 2.50 5.53 8.95
C PRO A 83 1.99 4.18 9.48
N LEU A 84 0.70 3.89 9.28
CA LEU A 84 0.05 2.66 9.72
C LEU A 84 -1.13 2.32 8.80
N ASP A 85 -0.86 1.83 7.57
CA ASP A 85 -1.95 1.32 6.72
C ASP A 85 -2.56 0.06 7.34
N GLY A 86 -3.82 0.14 7.71
CA GLY A 86 -4.55 -0.91 8.40
C GLY A 86 -4.82 -0.60 9.87
N THR A 87 -5.05 0.66 10.24
CA THR A 87 -5.39 1.09 11.61
C THR A 87 -6.54 0.28 12.23
N LYS A 88 -7.53 -0.07 11.42
CA LYS A 88 -8.64 -0.92 11.88
C LYS A 88 -8.15 -2.31 12.31
N GLU A 89 -7.32 -2.95 11.52
CA GLU A 89 -6.74 -4.26 11.82
C GLU A 89 -5.81 -4.18 13.02
N PHE A 90 -5.05 -3.10 13.15
CA PHE A 90 -4.23 -2.84 14.34
C PHE A 90 -5.08 -2.79 15.61
N ILE A 91 -6.19 -2.03 15.61
CA ILE A 91 -7.14 -1.94 16.73
C ILE A 91 -7.77 -3.30 17.06
N GLU A 92 -8.08 -4.10 16.04
CA GLU A 92 -8.65 -5.44 16.21
C GLU A 92 -7.62 -6.51 16.62
N GLY A 93 -6.33 -6.17 16.73
CA GLY A 93 -5.25 -7.11 17.05
C GLY A 93 -4.95 -8.10 15.92
N VAL A 94 -5.33 -7.77 14.68
CA VAL A 94 -5.05 -8.58 13.49
C VAL A 94 -3.76 -8.10 12.84
N PRO A 95 -2.75 -8.97 12.58
CA PRO A 95 -1.44 -8.52 12.08
C PRO A 95 -1.45 -8.21 10.57
N HIS A 96 -2.48 -7.51 10.08
CA HIS A 96 -2.65 -7.10 8.70
C HIS A 96 -2.53 -5.58 8.58
N PHE A 97 -1.39 -5.04 8.99
CA PHE A 97 -1.05 -3.62 8.89
C PHE A 97 0.44 -3.45 8.58
N VAL A 98 0.78 -2.36 7.91
CA VAL A 98 2.16 -2.07 7.49
C VAL A 98 2.47 -0.59 7.60
N VAL A 99 3.74 -0.24 7.80
CA VAL A 99 4.31 1.05 7.45
C VAL A 99 4.50 1.08 5.93
N SER A 100 4.02 2.12 5.26
CA SER A 100 4.12 2.28 3.81
C SER A 100 4.90 3.55 3.47
N ILE A 101 6.01 3.42 2.73
CA ILE A 101 6.88 4.53 2.31
C ILE A 101 7.14 4.41 0.82
N ALA A 102 6.83 5.46 0.08
CA ALA A 102 7.22 5.59 -1.33
C ALA A 102 8.03 6.85 -1.58
N LEU A 103 8.90 6.82 -2.57
CA LEU A 103 9.51 8.01 -3.16
C LEU A 103 8.98 8.18 -4.58
N VAL A 104 8.36 9.32 -4.83
CA VAL A 104 7.80 9.71 -6.12
C VAL A 104 8.74 10.71 -6.79
N GLU A 105 9.06 10.49 -8.05
CA GLU A 105 9.79 11.41 -8.92
C GLU A 105 8.98 11.63 -10.20
N SER A 106 8.69 12.89 -10.52
CA SER A 106 7.92 13.25 -11.73
C SER A 106 6.61 12.45 -11.87
N GLY A 107 5.86 12.30 -10.77
CA GLY A 107 4.58 11.61 -10.72
C GLY A 107 4.66 10.07 -10.79
N ARG A 108 5.85 9.47 -10.72
CA ARG A 108 6.04 8.02 -10.76
C ARG A 108 6.77 7.53 -9.51
N PRO A 109 6.31 6.44 -8.88
CA PRO A 109 7.03 5.87 -7.76
C PRO A 109 8.31 5.21 -8.24
N ILE A 110 9.43 5.60 -7.65
CA ILE A 110 10.77 5.07 -7.95
C ILE A 110 11.32 4.18 -6.83
N LEU A 111 10.69 4.25 -5.64
CA LEU A 111 11.00 3.45 -4.48
C LEU A 111 9.72 3.09 -3.75
N GLY A 112 9.65 1.88 -3.20
CA GLY A 112 8.59 1.43 -2.32
C GLY A 112 9.14 0.55 -1.20
N VAL A 113 8.70 0.81 0.03
CA VAL A 113 8.95 -0.01 1.23
C VAL A 113 7.64 -0.23 1.94
N LEU A 114 7.32 -1.50 2.23
CA LEU A 114 6.22 -1.89 3.11
C LEU A 114 6.79 -2.76 4.22
N TYR A 115 6.55 -2.40 5.47
CA TYR A 115 7.06 -3.15 6.61
C TYR A 115 5.93 -3.55 7.56
N ASN A 116 5.73 -4.85 7.73
CA ASN A 116 4.86 -5.40 8.76
C ASN A 116 5.68 -5.70 10.01
N PRO A 117 5.52 -4.95 11.10
CA PRO A 117 6.38 -5.11 12.28
C PRO A 117 6.08 -6.38 13.09
N VAL A 118 4.88 -6.97 12.94
CA VAL A 118 4.47 -8.20 13.65
C VAL A 118 5.04 -9.44 12.97
N THR A 119 4.87 -9.54 11.64
CA THR A 119 5.33 -10.70 10.85
C THR A 119 6.80 -10.57 10.44
N LYS A 120 7.40 -9.38 10.62
CA LYS A 120 8.77 -9.05 10.19
C LYS A 120 8.96 -9.17 8.68
N GLU A 121 7.90 -8.95 7.92
CA GLU A 121 7.94 -8.93 6.46
C GLU A 121 8.29 -7.53 5.97
N THR A 122 9.35 -7.43 5.16
CA THR A 122 9.80 -6.19 4.53
C THR A 122 9.75 -6.36 3.02
N PHE A 123 8.76 -5.75 2.36
CA PHE A 123 8.69 -5.68 0.91
C PHE A 123 9.41 -4.43 0.45
N THR A 124 10.33 -4.55 -0.48
CA THR A 124 11.12 -3.44 -1.01
C THR A 124 11.19 -3.46 -2.51
N ALA A 125 11.25 -2.29 -3.12
CA ALA A 125 11.57 -2.11 -4.53
C ALA A 125 12.28 -0.78 -4.75
N TYR A 126 13.19 -0.78 -5.74
CA TYR A 126 13.76 0.42 -6.33
C TYR A 126 13.73 0.26 -7.84
N LYS A 127 13.39 1.31 -8.57
CA LYS A 127 13.20 1.30 -10.03
C LYS A 127 14.38 0.63 -10.75
N GLY A 128 14.08 -0.43 -11.50
CA GLY A 128 15.04 -1.23 -12.27
C GLY A 128 15.84 -2.25 -11.45
N MET A 129 15.55 -2.45 -10.15
CA MET A 129 16.30 -3.38 -9.31
C MET A 129 15.49 -4.63 -8.90
N GLY A 130 14.24 -4.74 -9.36
CA GLY A 130 13.30 -5.79 -8.96
C GLY A 130 12.72 -5.55 -7.57
N ALA A 131 11.74 -6.38 -7.21
CA ALA A 131 11.10 -6.36 -5.90
C ALA A 131 11.62 -7.50 -5.02
N ARG A 132 11.63 -7.27 -3.69
CA ARG A 132 12.11 -8.24 -2.70
C ARG A 132 11.17 -8.32 -1.51
N LEU A 133 11.09 -9.51 -0.93
CA LEU A 133 10.54 -9.79 0.39
C LEU A 133 11.66 -10.34 1.27
N ASN A 134 12.02 -9.65 2.36
CA ASN A 134 13.11 -10.03 3.25
C ASN A 134 14.38 -10.38 2.47
N ASP A 135 14.79 -9.49 1.54
CA ASP A 135 15.95 -9.62 0.65
C ASP A 135 15.85 -10.67 -0.47
N GLU A 136 14.86 -11.55 -0.46
CA GLU A 136 14.62 -12.53 -1.52
C GLU A 136 13.82 -11.91 -2.69
N LEU A 137 14.27 -12.14 -3.93
CA LEU A 137 13.56 -11.66 -5.12
C LEU A 137 12.16 -12.28 -5.21
N ILE A 138 11.17 -11.44 -5.43
CA ILE A 138 9.76 -11.85 -5.60
C ILE A 138 9.24 -11.51 -6.99
N LYS A 139 8.18 -12.20 -7.40
CA LYS A 139 7.46 -11.96 -8.65
C LYS A 139 5.96 -12.15 -8.45
N CYS A 140 5.17 -11.33 -9.15
CA CYS A 140 3.74 -11.53 -9.26
C CYS A 140 3.42 -12.91 -9.89
N SER A 141 2.27 -13.46 -9.51
CA SER A 141 1.74 -14.69 -10.11
C SER A 141 1.57 -14.55 -11.63
N GLU A 142 1.87 -15.62 -12.36
CA GLU A 142 1.71 -15.69 -13.81
C GLU A 142 0.41 -16.43 -14.24
N LYS A 143 -0.53 -16.68 -13.30
CA LYS A 143 -1.81 -17.30 -13.63
C LYS A 143 -2.62 -16.45 -14.59
N LYS A 144 -3.22 -17.12 -15.59
CA LYS A 144 -3.97 -16.47 -16.67
C LYS A 144 -5.47 -16.71 -16.59
N HIS A 145 -5.92 -17.75 -15.90
CA HIS A 145 -7.34 -18.14 -15.85
C HIS A 145 -7.96 -17.72 -14.52
N THR A 146 -8.98 -16.88 -14.55
CA THR A 146 -9.63 -16.34 -13.35
C THR A 146 -10.09 -17.42 -12.38
N LYS A 147 -10.61 -18.55 -12.89
CA LYS A 147 -11.01 -19.73 -12.09
C LYS A 147 -9.88 -20.37 -11.25
N GLN A 148 -8.63 -20.03 -11.54
CA GLN A 148 -7.45 -20.52 -10.81
C GLN A 148 -6.88 -19.45 -9.86
N MET A 149 -7.41 -18.21 -9.92
CA MET A 149 -6.85 -17.08 -9.19
C MET A 149 -7.42 -16.97 -7.78
N VAL A 150 -6.54 -16.64 -6.85
CA VAL A 150 -6.87 -16.18 -5.50
C VAL A 150 -6.88 -14.66 -5.52
N ILE A 151 -8.04 -14.08 -5.25
CA ILE A 151 -8.20 -12.62 -5.21
C ILE A 151 -8.07 -12.14 -3.77
N LEU A 152 -7.12 -11.22 -3.52
CA LEU A 152 -7.04 -10.52 -2.24
C LEU A 152 -8.04 -9.36 -2.24
N ASN A 153 -8.95 -9.38 -1.27
CA ASN A 153 -10.00 -8.37 -1.14
C ASN A 153 -9.95 -7.72 0.25
N SER A 154 -10.50 -6.53 0.33
CA SER A 154 -10.74 -5.87 1.61
C SER A 154 -11.76 -6.64 2.45
N ARG A 155 -11.45 -6.86 3.73
CA ARG A 155 -12.38 -7.44 4.72
C ARG A 155 -13.71 -6.65 4.75
N SER A 156 -13.64 -5.32 4.69
CA SER A 156 -14.81 -4.45 4.69
C SER A 156 -15.63 -4.52 3.39
N GLU A 157 -15.00 -4.72 2.24
CA GLU A 157 -15.72 -4.90 0.97
C GLU A 157 -16.45 -6.24 0.92
N ILE A 158 -15.84 -7.30 1.42
CA ILE A 158 -16.47 -8.61 1.53
C ILE A 158 -17.65 -8.57 2.49
N SER A 159 -17.48 -8.00 3.69
CA SER A 159 -18.56 -7.91 4.67
C SER A 159 -19.75 -7.06 4.21
N LYS A 160 -19.52 -6.09 3.32
CA LYS A 160 -20.56 -5.27 2.68
C LYS A 160 -21.16 -5.92 1.43
N GLY A 161 -20.74 -7.12 1.05
CA GLY A 161 -21.26 -7.87 -0.08
C GLY A 161 -20.91 -7.30 -1.46
N LEU A 162 -19.92 -6.40 -1.57
CA LEU A 162 -19.57 -5.76 -2.85
C LEU A 162 -19.08 -6.76 -3.90
N TRP A 163 -18.62 -7.93 -3.49
CA TRP A 163 -18.11 -8.99 -4.36
C TRP A 163 -19.11 -10.12 -4.60
N ASN A 164 -20.38 -10.01 -4.12
CA ASN A 164 -21.37 -11.08 -4.24
C ASN A 164 -21.68 -11.49 -5.69
N ASN A 165 -21.72 -10.51 -6.61
CA ASN A 165 -21.98 -10.78 -8.03
C ASN A 165 -20.81 -11.46 -8.75
N HIS A 166 -19.64 -11.56 -8.12
CA HIS A 166 -18.44 -12.15 -8.68
C HIS A 166 -18.08 -13.51 -8.04
N GLN A 167 -18.94 -14.01 -7.14
CA GLN A 167 -18.73 -15.33 -6.54
C GLN A 167 -18.75 -16.42 -7.62
N GLY A 168 -17.83 -17.38 -7.47
CA GLY A 168 -17.67 -18.46 -8.43
C GLY A 168 -16.93 -18.09 -9.73
N GLN A 169 -16.52 -16.85 -9.92
CA GLN A 169 -15.67 -16.42 -11.06
C GLN A 169 -14.17 -16.68 -10.80
N PHE A 170 -13.79 -16.86 -9.55
CA PHE A 170 -12.42 -17.06 -9.08
C PHE A 170 -12.28 -18.37 -8.30
N ALA A 171 -11.05 -18.84 -8.10
CA ALA A 171 -10.78 -19.99 -7.25
C ALA A 171 -11.14 -19.70 -5.79
N LYS A 172 -10.77 -18.50 -5.29
CA LYS A 172 -10.97 -18.10 -3.90
C LYS A 172 -10.88 -16.58 -3.74
N PHE A 173 -11.71 -16.06 -2.83
CA PHE A 173 -11.50 -14.74 -2.21
C PHE A 173 -10.78 -14.93 -0.87
N LYS A 174 -9.70 -14.18 -0.65
CA LYS A 174 -8.96 -14.12 0.61
C LYS A 174 -9.11 -12.73 1.20
N ALA A 175 -9.85 -12.60 2.29
CA ALA A 175 -10.03 -11.35 3.00
C ALA A 175 -8.76 -10.99 3.79
N VAL A 176 -8.12 -9.88 3.44
CA VAL A 176 -6.91 -9.37 4.10
C VAL A 176 -7.13 -7.90 4.43
N GLY A 177 -6.63 -7.45 5.57
CA GLY A 177 -6.59 -6.03 5.95
C GLY A 177 -5.51 -5.26 5.21
N SER A 178 -5.41 -3.95 5.46
CA SER A 178 -4.43 -3.05 4.83
C SER A 178 -4.46 -3.08 3.29
N VAL A 179 -4.42 -1.97 2.64
CA VAL A 179 -4.33 -1.90 1.16
C VAL A 179 -2.91 -2.17 0.71
N ALA A 180 -1.96 -1.49 1.34
CA ALA A 180 -0.55 -1.63 1.02
C ALA A 180 -0.04 -3.07 1.28
N TYR A 181 -0.45 -3.69 2.39
CA TYR A 181 -0.06 -5.08 2.66
C TYR A 181 -0.58 -6.06 1.60
N LYS A 182 -1.84 -5.89 1.13
CA LYS A 182 -2.36 -6.70 -0.01
C LYS A 182 -1.53 -6.52 -1.28
N LEU A 183 -1.03 -5.31 -1.56
CA LEU A 183 -0.14 -5.07 -2.70
C LEU A 183 1.19 -5.79 -2.53
N GLY A 184 1.80 -5.76 -1.34
CA GLY A 184 3.00 -6.52 -1.01
C GLY A 184 2.82 -8.03 -1.21
N LEU A 185 1.76 -8.59 -0.62
CA LEU A 185 1.42 -10.01 -0.76
C LEU A 185 1.15 -10.42 -2.21
N THR A 186 0.51 -9.54 -3.00
CA THR A 186 0.27 -9.79 -4.43
C THR A 186 1.58 -9.78 -5.22
N ALA A 187 2.50 -8.88 -4.91
CA ALA A 187 3.82 -8.84 -5.52
C ALA A 187 4.64 -10.10 -5.22
N ALA A 188 4.46 -10.70 -4.04
CA ALA A 188 5.12 -11.93 -3.62
C ALA A 188 4.42 -13.22 -4.14
N GLY A 189 3.27 -13.09 -4.83
CA GLY A 189 2.52 -14.24 -5.33
C GLY A 189 1.70 -14.98 -4.25
N GLU A 190 1.55 -14.41 -3.04
CA GLU A 190 0.70 -14.94 -1.95
C GLU A 190 -0.80 -14.78 -2.22
N GLY A 191 -1.12 -13.95 -3.18
CA GLY A 191 -2.38 -13.84 -3.89
C GLY A 191 -2.09 -13.50 -5.35
N ASP A 192 -2.99 -13.86 -6.26
CA ASP A 192 -2.74 -13.65 -7.68
C ASP A 192 -3.07 -12.22 -8.12
N VAL A 193 -4.13 -11.66 -7.54
CA VAL A 193 -4.59 -10.29 -7.84
C VAL A 193 -5.13 -9.65 -6.57
N PHE A 194 -4.82 -8.40 -6.34
CA PHE A 194 -5.55 -7.52 -5.45
C PHE A 194 -6.51 -6.65 -6.28
N ALA A 195 -7.76 -6.61 -5.89
CA ALA A 195 -8.76 -5.74 -6.49
C ALA A 195 -9.60 -5.04 -5.41
N SER A 196 -9.90 -3.76 -5.63
CA SER A 196 -10.76 -2.94 -4.78
C SER A 196 -11.72 -2.13 -5.64
N LEU A 197 -12.99 -2.16 -5.26
CA LEU A 197 -14.07 -1.42 -5.92
C LEU A 197 -14.28 -0.01 -5.32
N ARG A 198 -13.51 0.33 -4.28
CA ARG A 198 -13.62 1.60 -3.56
C ARG A 198 -12.41 2.49 -3.81
N PRO A 199 -12.59 3.83 -3.73
CA PRO A 199 -11.48 4.79 -3.78
C PRO A 199 -10.39 4.49 -2.77
N LYS A 200 -9.17 4.92 -3.07
CA LYS A 200 -7.97 4.84 -2.23
C LYS A 200 -7.22 6.16 -2.28
N ASN A 201 -6.47 6.47 -1.24
CA ASN A 201 -5.54 7.59 -1.27
C ASN A 201 -4.19 7.19 -1.88
N GLU A 202 -3.40 8.20 -2.27
CA GLU A 202 -2.07 7.96 -2.84
C GLU A 202 -1.16 7.19 -1.88
N TRP A 203 -1.18 7.49 -0.59
CA TRP A 203 -0.36 6.85 0.43
C TRP A 203 -0.69 5.37 0.64
N ASP A 204 -1.96 4.95 0.45
CA ASP A 204 -2.38 3.55 0.55
C ASP A 204 -1.71 2.66 -0.52
N ILE A 205 -1.36 3.23 -1.70
CA ILE A 205 -1.04 2.42 -2.87
C ILE A 205 0.31 2.73 -3.52
N CYS A 206 0.91 3.89 -3.26
CA CYS A 206 2.09 4.35 -3.99
C CYS A 206 3.29 3.40 -3.83
N ALA A 207 3.62 3.00 -2.60
CA ALA A 207 4.70 2.05 -2.33
C ALA A 207 4.42 0.68 -2.97
N GLY A 208 3.20 0.17 -2.77
CA GLY A 208 2.76 -1.10 -3.35
C GLY A 208 2.79 -1.09 -4.87
N ASN A 209 2.48 0.05 -5.52
CA ASN A 209 2.57 0.16 -6.98
C ASN A 209 4.02 0.02 -7.48
N CYS A 210 5.00 0.65 -6.80
CA CYS A 210 6.40 0.45 -7.12
C CYS A 210 6.78 -1.04 -7.03
N ILE A 211 6.41 -1.69 -5.92
CA ILE A 211 6.73 -3.10 -5.64
C ILE A 211 6.08 -4.03 -6.68
N ILE A 212 4.79 -3.83 -7.01
CA ILE A 212 4.09 -4.58 -8.04
C ILE A 212 4.77 -4.45 -9.41
N ASN A 213 5.15 -3.22 -9.80
CA ASN A 213 5.80 -2.98 -11.10
C ASN A 213 7.17 -3.68 -11.17
N GLU A 214 7.97 -3.57 -10.13
CA GLU A 214 9.28 -4.20 -10.03
C GLU A 214 9.21 -5.75 -9.87
N ALA A 215 8.07 -6.28 -9.38
CA ALA A 215 7.76 -7.71 -9.37
C ALA A 215 7.24 -8.22 -10.75
N GLY A 216 7.26 -7.39 -11.80
CA GLY A 216 6.82 -7.75 -13.15
C GLY A 216 5.32 -7.65 -13.39
N GLY A 217 4.56 -7.17 -12.43
CA GLY A 217 3.11 -6.93 -12.51
C GLY A 217 2.74 -5.57 -13.08
N LYS A 218 1.50 -5.15 -12.82
CA LYS A 218 0.99 -3.79 -13.04
C LYS A 218 -0.13 -3.46 -12.06
N LEU A 219 -0.31 -2.16 -11.82
CA LEU A 219 -1.44 -1.58 -11.10
C LEU A 219 -2.14 -0.56 -12.01
N ILE A 220 -3.45 -0.70 -12.14
CA ILE A 220 -4.32 0.20 -12.93
C ILE A 220 -5.59 0.52 -12.14
N ASP A 221 -6.25 1.62 -12.50
CA ASP A 221 -7.62 1.89 -12.02
C ASP A 221 -8.67 1.02 -12.79
N LEU A 222 -9.91 1.06 -12.33
CA LEU A 222 -11.00 0.31 -12.98
C LEU A 222 -11.39 0.86 -14.37
N ASN A 223 -10.83 2.00 -14.78
CA ASN A 223 -10.94 2.51 -16.16
C ASN A 223 -9.83 1.98 -17.07
N GLY A 224 -8.81 1.34 -16.49
CA GLY A 224 -7.65 0.79 -17.20
C GLY A 224 -6.45 1.74 -17.29
N ASN A 225 -6.45 2.85 -16.56
CA ASN A 225 -5.38 3.82 -16.60
C ASN A 225 -4.29 3.50 -15.55
N GLN A 226 -3.04 3.73 -15.93
CA GLN A 226 -1.94 3.75 -14.95
C GLN A 226 -2.06 4.96 -14.04
N ARG A 227 -1.63 4.79 -12.78
CA ARG A 227 -1.67 5.88 -11.79
C ARG A 227 -0.50 6.84 -11.93
N VAL A 228 -0.80 8.11 -11.68
CA VAL A 228 0.16 9.19 -11.47
C VAL A 228 -0.03 9.67 -10.03
N TYR A 229 1.04 10.04 -9.38
CA TYR A 229 1.09 10.43 -7.97
C TYR A 229 1.56 11.86 -7.78
N ASN A 230 1.51 12.33 -6.55
CA ASN A 230 1.78 13.72 -6.18
C ASN A 230 0.81 14.69 -6.85
N LEU A 231 -0.48 14.31 -6.87
CA LEU A 231 -1.55 15.16 -7.40
C LEU A 231 -2.10 16.08 -6.30
N ASP A 232 -2.79 17.14 -6.71
CA ASP A 232 -3.47 18.05 -5.78
C ASP A 232 -4.58 17.33 -5.01
N ASP A 233 -5.41 16.55 -5.70
CA ASP A 233 -6.34 15.61 -5.09
C ASP A 233 -5.68 14.23 -4.97
N THR A 234 -5.47 13.80 -3.72
CA THR A 234 -4.84 12.52 -3.40
C THR A 234 -5.78 11.32 -3.51
N LEU A 235 -7.09 11.57 -3.65
CA LEU A 235 -8.09 10.50 -3.75
C LEU A 235 -8.13 9.88 -5.15
N ILE A 236 -7.92 8.59 -5.21
CA ILE A 236 -7.86 7.79 -6.43
C ILE A 236 -9.17 7.05 -6.63
N GLN A 237 -9.89 7.37 -7.70
CA GLN A 237 -11.17 6.76 -8.08
C GLN A 237 -11.08 6.17 -9.50
N PRO A 238 -11.95 5.18 -9.82
CA PRO A 238 -13.05 4.58 -9.04
C PRO A 238 -12.62 3.43 -8.11
N GLY A 239 -11.45 2.92 -8.24
CA GLY A 239 -10.88 1.78 -7.53
C GLY A 239 -9.69 1.26 -8.31
N LEU A 240 -9.17 0.07 -8.00
CA LEU A 240 -7.95 -0.42 -8.63
C LEU A 240 -7.88 -1.95 -8.73
N ILE A 241 -7.00 -2.40 -9.61
CA ILE A 241 -6.59 -3.80 -9.78
C ILE A 241 -5.06 -3.83 -9.86
N ALA A 242 -4.42 -4.78 -9.16
CA ALA A 242 -2.98 -5.00 -9.18
C ALA A 242 -2.64 -6.49 -9.19
N GLY A 243 -1.58 -6.86 -9.90
CA GLY A 243 -1.10 -8.25 -10.01
C GLY A 243 -0.34 -8.49 -11.30
N GLY A 244 -0.21 -9.77 -11.71
CA GLY A 244 0.39 -10.13 -12.98
C GLY A 244 -0.34 -9.48 -14.16
N LYS A 245 0.40 -9.06 -15.19
CA LYS A 245 -0.13 -8.20 -16.26
C LYS A 245 -1.37 -8.78 -16.95
N GLU A 246 -1.31 -10.07 -17.36
CA GLU A 246 -2.42 -10.73 -18.03
C GLU A 246 -3.62 -10.95 -17.08
N ALA A 247 -3.36 -11.28 -15.81
CA ALA A 247 -4.40 -11.44 -14.80
C ALA A 247 -5.18 -10.14 -14.61
N VAL A 248 -4.47 -9.01 -14.50
CA VAL A 248 -5.08 -7.68 -14.36
C VAL A 248 -5.98 -7.34 -15.55
N ASP A 249 -5.56 -7.66 -16.79
CA ASP A 249 -6.38 -7.42 -17.99
C ASP A 249 -7.67 -8.24 -17.98
N GLN A 250 -7.60 -9.51 -17.58
CA GLN A 250 -8.79 -10.37 -17.49
C GLN A 250 -9.76 -9.90 -16.40
N ILE A 251 -9.23 -9.51 -15.22
CA ILE A 251 -10.07 -8.99 -14.14
C ILE A 251 -10.72 -7.65 -14.56
N LEU A 252 -9.98 -6.76 -15.21
CA LEU A 252 -10.54 -5.51 -15.72
C LEU A 252 -11.70 -5.75 -16.69
N ALA A 253 -11.52 -6.69 -17.64
CA ALA A 253 -12.57 -7.04 -18.59
C ALA A 253 -13.83 -7.64 -17.91
N LEU A 254 -13.65 -8.32 -16.78
CA LEU A 254 -14.72 -8.96 -16.01
C LEU A 254 -15.45 -7.95 -15.11
N LEU A 255 -14.77 -6.91 -14.62
CA LEU A 255 -15.34 -5.88 -13.74
C LEU A 255 -15.94 -4.68 -14.51
N ARG A 256 -15.62 -4.54 -15.80
CA ARG A 256 -16.29 -3.54 -16.65
C ARG A 256 -17.73 -3.94 -16.90
N PRO A 257 -18.68 -2.97 -16.80
CA PRO A 257 -20.09 -3.22 -17.06
C PRO A 257 -20.37 -3.57 -18.54
#